data_2d61a492ebcf5b8f1a63657c2e640ff8
#
_entry.id   2d61a492ebcf5b8f1a63657c2e640ff8
#
_cell.length_a   1.000
_cell.length_b   1.000
_cell.length_c   1.000
_cell.angle_alpha   90.00
_cell.angle_beta   90.00
_cell.angle_gamma   90.00
#
_symmetry.space_group_name_H-M   'P 1'
#
loop_
_entity.id
_entity.type
_entity.pdbx_description
1 polymer ?
#
loop_
_entity_poly.entity_id
_entity_poly.type
_entity_poly.pdbx_seq_one_letter_code
_entity_poly.pdbx_strand_id
1 'polypeptide(L)'
;GRAFAEAGFVALHVQHPGSDAGIWQGSGNAGMALAAAAFDVMQAVARLRDGAFALDEALRRAARPGDPLRGRVDAARIAAAGHSYGAWTVQHLIGQRLPGLGAVPGLVLPDPRLRAGIALSPVRPQGLPPRIAFAPVAEPLLSVTGTRDAGYIENATPADREVPFRSISGVPQALAVLDGATHGAFADEAAAGPRWADPTYHARTAALCVAFLRAVLLRDAAAARLLAGGAPGLLAPGDRLEVKDWPV
;
A
#
# COMPACT_ATOMS: atom_id res chain seq x y z
N GLY A 1 -2.78 -10.04 5.25
CA GLY A 1 -3.50 -10.09 6.53
C GLY A 1 -2.86 -11.02 7.52
N ARG A 2 -2.72 -12.30 7.18
CA ARG A 2 -2.23 -13.33 8.11
C ARG A 2 -0.87 -12.99 8.74
N ALA A 3 0.12 -12.62 7.94
CA ALA A 3 1.45 -12.24 8.44
C ALA A 3 1.42 -11.05 9.40
N PHE A 4 0.55 -10.07 9.18
CA PHE A 4 0.35 -8.96 10.12
C PHE A 4 -0.27 -9.43 11.44
N ALA A 5 -1.27 -10.32 11.38
CA ALA A 5 -1.89 -10.87 12.59
C ALA A 5 -0.91 -11.71 13.41
N GLU A 6 -0.09 -12.54 12.77
CA GLU A 6 0.98 -13.32 13.41
C GLU A 6 2.06 -12.43 14.04
N ALA A 7 2.27 -11.22 13.49
CA ALA A 7 3.18 -10.21 14.04
C ALA A 7 2.54 -9.32 15.13
N GLY A 8 1.29 -9.60 15.54
CA GLY A 8 0.59 -8.89 16.61
C GLY A 8 -0.21 -7.65 16.16
N PHE A 9 -0.40 -7.44 14.86
CA PHE A 9 -1.25 -6.37 14.35
C PHE A 9 -2.70 -6.83 14.13
N VAL A 10 -3.65 -5.94 14.31
CA VAL A 10 -5.01 -6.12 13.81
C VAL A 10 -5.02 -5.78 12.32
N ALA A 11 -5.40 -6.73 11.47
CA ALA A 11 -5.50 -6.54 10.03
C ALA A 11 -6.97 -6.43 9.61
N LEU A 12 -7.33 -5.31 8.99
CA LEU A 12 -8.65 -5.05 8.42
C LEU A 12 -8.53 -5.05 6.89
N HIS A 13 -9.32 -5.89 6.24
CA HIS A 13 -9.41 -5.95 4.79
C HIS A 13 -10.62 -5.17 4.31
N VAL A 14 -10.37 -4.12 3.52
CA VAL A 14 -11.43 -3.29 2.94
C VAL A 14 -11.77 -3.83 1.56
N GLN A 15 -13.05 -4.20 1.38
CA GLN A 15 -13.59 -4.49 0.07
C GLN A 15 -14.19 -3.21 -0.52
N HIS A 16 -13.91 -2.95 -1.79
CA HIS A 16 -14.36 -1.77 -2.50
C HIS A 16 -15.39 -2.16 -3.57
N PRO A 17 -16.69 -2.07 -3.28
CA PRO A 17 -17.73 -2.41 -4.25
C PRO A 17 -17.54 -1.66 -5.59
N GLY A 18 -17.69 -2.38 -6.71
CA GLY A 18 -17.49 -1.82 -8.05
C GLY A 18 -16.04 -1.73 -8.53
N SER A 19 -15.06 -2.04 -7.65
CA SER A 19 -13.65 -2.18 -8.02
C SER A 19 -12.97 -3.34 -7.28
N ASP A 20 -13.76 -4.29 -6.85
CA ASP A 20 -13.34 -5.55 -6.21
C ASP A 20 -13.39 -6.72 -7.21
N ALA A 21 -13.22 -7.94 -6.70
CA ALA A 21 -13.27 -9.15 -7.52
C ALA A 21 -14.60 -9.37 -8.25
N GLY A 22 -15.69 -8.70 -7.84
CA GLY A 22 -17.00 -8.77 -8.49
C GLY A 22 -17.01 -8.24 -9.93
N ILE A 23 -16.06 -7.35 -10.28
CA ILE A 23 -15.96 -6.82 -11.65
C ILE A 23 -15.58 -7.87 -12.71
N TRP A 24 -14.93 -8.97 -12.27
CA TRP A 24 -14.60 -10.08 -13.18
C TRP A 24 -15.78 -11.02 -13.41
N GLN A 25 -16.72 -11.05 -12.47
CA GLN A 25 -17.85 -11.96 -12.52
C GLN A 25 -18.87 -11.45 -13.56
N GLY A 26 -19.05 -12.21 -14.63
CA GLY A 26 -20.01 -11.88 -15.68
C GLY A 26 -19.51 -10.93 -16.78
N SER A 27 -18.27 -10.45 -16.71
CA SER A 27 -17.69 -9.66 -17.79
C SER A 27 -17.00 -10.57 -18.82
N GLY A 28 -17.34 -10.41 -20.10
CA GLY A 28 -16.68 -11.13 -21.19
C GLY A 28 -15.20 -10.73 -21.39
N ASN A 29 -14.73 -9.64 -20.76
CA ASN A 29 -13.36 -9.16 -20.79
C ASN A 29 -12.99 -8.50 -19.46
N ALA A 30 -12.40 -9.29 -18.55
CA ALA A 30 -11.97 -8.84 -17.23
C ALA A 30 -10.97 -7.68 -17.28
N GLY A 31 -10.08 -7.65 -18.26
CA GLY A 31 -9.08 -6.58 -18.42
C GLY A 31 -9.74 -5.23 -18.74
N MET A 32 -10.73 -5.21 -19.61
CA MET A 32 -11.48 -3.99 -19.92
C MET A 32 -12.33 -3.51 -18.74
N ALA A 33 -12.97 -4.42 -18.02
CA ALA A 33 -13.76 -4.09 -16.84
C ALA A 33 -12.87 -3.48 -15.74
N LEU A 34 -11.69 -4.05 -15.51
CA LEU A 34 -10.71 -3.53 -14.57
C LEU A 34 -10.19 -2.14 -14.99
N ALA A 35 -9.87 -1.95 -16.28
CA ALA A 35 -9.45 -0.66 -16.80
C ALA A 35 -10.54 0.40 -16.62
N ALA A 36 -11.79 0.07 -16.95
CA ALA A 36 -12.92 0.98 -16.76
C ALA A 36 -13.06 1.41 -15.29
N ALA A 37 -12.99 0.46 -14.34
CA ALA A 37 -13.06 0.76 -12.91
C ALA A 37 -11.85 1.60 -12.43
N ALA A 38 -10.65 1.35 -12.96
CA ALA A 38 -9.44 2.07 -12.55
C ALA A 38 -9.42 3.54 -13.04
N PHE A 39 -10.09 3.84 -14.15
CA PHE A 39 -10.20 5.21 -14.69
C PHE A 39 -11.51 5.91 -14.31
N ASP A 40 -12.40 5.26 -13.57
CA ASP A 40 -13.62 5.88 -13.07
C ASP A 40 -13.33 6.75 -11.84
N VAL A 41 -13.51 8.06 -12.00
CA VAL A 41 -13.30 9.05 -10.91
C VAL A 41 -14.23 8.78 -9.72
N MET A 42 -15.46 8.31 -9.95
CA MET A 42 -16.39 8.00 -8.87
C MET A 42 -15.92 6.79 -8.07
N GLN A 43 -15.37 5.77 -8.73
CA GLN A 43 -14.74 4.63 -8.06
C GLN A 43 -13.50 5.06 -7.27
N ALA A 44 -12.67 5.93 -7.83
CA ALA A 44 -11.51 6.49 -7.16
C ALA A 44 -11.91 7.20 -5.85
N VAL A 45 -12.92 8.08 -5.89
CA VAL A 45 -13.45 8.77 -4.72
C VAL A 45 -14.07 7.79 -3.72
N ALA A 46 -14.87 6.82 -4.20
CA ALA A 46 -15.48 5.81 -3.35
C ALA A 46 -14.41 5.02 -2.55
N ARG A 47 -13.33 4.57 -3.21
CA ARG A 47 -12.23 3.85 -2.55
C ARG A 47 -11.58 4.66 -1.42
N LEU A 48 -11.37 5.95 -1.61
CA LEU A 48 -10.79 6.82 -0.58
C LEU A 48 -11.75 6.99 0.60
N ARG A 49 -13.06 7.12 0.32
CA ARG A 49 -14.11 7.17 1.35
C ARG A 49 -14.26 5.84 2.09
N ASP A 50 -14.18 4.71 1.39
CA ASP A 50 -14.21 3.38 2.00
C ASP A 50 -13.06 3.18 3.00
N GLY A 51 -11.86 3.67 2.66
CA GLY A 51 -10.71 3.64 3.57
C GLY A 51 -10.98 4.44 4.86
N ALA A 52 -11.46 5.66 4.73
CA ALA A 52 -11.81 6.51 5.87
C ALA A 52 -12.95 5.89 6.71
N PHE A 53 -14.01 5.40 6.06
CA PHE A 53 -15.12 4.72 6.70
C PHE A 53 -14.69 3.45 7.46
N ALA A 54 -13.82 2.64 6.86
CA ALA A 54 -13.31 1.43 7.51
C ALA A 54 -12.54 1.76 8.80
N LEU A 55 -11.77 2.85 8.81
CA LEU A 55 -11.10 3.34 10.02
C LEU A 55 -12.10 3.84 11.07
N ASP A 56 -13.10 4.61 10.66
CA ASP A 56 -14.17 5.08 11.56
C ASP A 56 -14.86 3.89 12.24
N GLU A 57 -15.23 2.89 11.46
CA GLU A 57 -15.91 1.70 11.96
C GLU A 57 -15.00 0.86 12.87
N ALA A 58 -13.73 0.68 12.52
CA ALA A 58 -12.78 -0.05 13.36
C ALA A 58 -12.60 0.62 14.73
N LEU A 59 -12.45 1.95 14.75
CA LEU A 59 -12.30 2.73 15.99
C LEU A 59 -13.58 2.73 16.81
N ARG A 60 -14.75 2.87 16.17
CA ARG A 60 -16.06 2.77 16.82
C ARG A 60 -16.24 1.41 17.49
N ARG A 61 -15.89 0.33 16.80
CA ARG A 61 -15.96 -1.05 17.33
C ARG A 61 -14.96 -1.26 18.46
N ALA A 62 -13.75 -0.72 18.34
CA ALA A 62 -12.73 -0.79 19.40
C ALA A 62 -13.16 -0.12 20.71
N ALA A 63 -14.05 0.87 20.64
CA ALA A 63 -14.63 1.54 21.81
C ALA A 63 -15.86 0.82 22.38
N ARG A 64 -16.53 -0.04 21.62
CA ARG A 64 -17.81 -0.67 21.99
C ARG A 64 -17.62 -1.80 23.03
N PRO A 65 -18.34 -1.79 24.16
CA PRO A 65 -18.36 -2.94 25.08
C PRO A 65 -18.82 -4.23 24.40
N GLY A 66 -18.11 -5.33 24.65
CA GLY A 66 -18.44 -6.65 24.10
C GLY A 66 -17.98 -6.89 22.65
N ASP A 67 -17.47 -5.89 21.94
CA ASP A 67 -16.92 -6.10 20.60
C ASP A 67 -15.55 -6.80 20.66
N PRO A 68 -15.26 -7.74 19.74
CA PRO A 68 -13.96 -8.42 19.69
C PRO A 68 -12.76 -7.48 19.50
N LEU A 69 -12.95 -6.30 18.92
CA LEU A 69 -11.90 -5.29 18.74
C LEU A 69 -11.64 -4.45 19.99
N ARG A 70 -12.48 -4.55 21.02
CA ARG A 70 -12.33 -3.72 22.22
C ARG A 70 -10.97 -3.86 22.88
N GLY A 71 -10.27 -2.71 23.02
CA GLY A 71 -8.95 -2.63 23.62
C GLY A 71 -7.83 -3.29 22.81
N ARG A 72 -8.09 -3.67 21.56
CA ARG A 72 -7.10 -4.30 20.68
C ARG A 72 -6.59 -3.37 19.58
N VAL A 73 -7.20 -2.21 19.39
CA VAL A 73 -6.83 -1.22 18.38
C VAL A 73 -6.15 -0.04 19.04
N ASP A 74 -4.93 0.25 18.64
CA ASP A 74 -4.21 1.46 19.02
C ASP A 74 -4.43 2.52 17.94
N ALA A 75 -5.27 3.53 18.25
CA ALA A 75 -5.61 4.61 17.35
C ALA A 75 -4.42 5.51 16.97
N ALA A 76 -3.32 5.45 17.72
CA ALA A 76 -2.10 6.21 17.42
C ALA A 76 -1.14 5.46 16.47
N ARG A 77 -1.43 4.21 16.12
CA ARG A 77 -0.52 3.32 15.37
C ARG A 77 -1.24 2.61 14.23
N ILE A 78 -1.80 3.40 13.30
CA ILE A 78 -2.57 2.90 12.17
C ILE A 78 -1.75 3.08 10.89
N ALA A 79 -1.70 2.04 10.06
CA ALA A 79 -1.12 2.10 8.71
C ALA A 79 -2.11 1.60 7.66
N ALA A 80 -1.94 2.06 6.44
CA ALA A 80 -2.63 1.54 5.28
C ALA A 80 -1.67 0.73 4.40
N ALA A 81 -2.14 -0.40 3.86
CA ALA A 81 -1.39 -1.23 2.94
C ALA A 81 -2.25 -1.58 1.72
N GLY A 82 -1.65 -1.59 0.53
CA GLY A 82 -2.40 -1.93 -0.68
C GLY A 82 -1.50 -2.30 -1.85
N HIS A 83 -2.05 -3.09 -2.77
CA HIS A 83 -1.41 -3.50 -4.01
C HIS A 83 -2.08 -2.85 -5.22
N SER A 84 -1.30 -2.40 -6.19
CA SER A 84 -1.81 -1.88 -7.46
C SER A 84 -2.77 -0.69 -7.24
N TYR A 85 -4.05 -0.81 -7.58
CA TYR A 85 -5.05 0.21 -7.27
C TYR A 85 -5.19 0.46 -5.76
N GLY A 86 -4.92 -0.55 -4.92
CA GLY A 86 -4.78 -0.37 -3.48
C GLY A 86 -3.56 0.47 -3.09
N ALA A 87 -2.43 0.33 -3.78
CA ALA A 87 -1.27 1.19 -3.58
C ALA A 87 -1.57 2.65 -3.95
N TRP A 88 -2.28 2.88 -5.05
CA TRP A 88 -2.81 4.20 -5.41
C TRP A 88 -3.67 4.78 -4.28
N THR A 89 -4.59 3.98 -3.73
CA THR A 89 -5.45 4.38 -2.61
C THR A 89 -4.61 4.78 -1.39
N VAL A 90 -3.63 3.96 -1.00
CA VAL A 90 -2.72 4.25 0.13
C VAL A 90 -1.96 5.55 -0.09
N GLN A 91 -1.37 5.74 -1.27
CA GLN A 91 -0.59 6.94 -1.60
C GLN A 91 -1.42 8.22 -1.43
N HIS A 92 -2.69 8.21 -1.84
CA HIS A 92 -3.60 9.36 -1.67
C HIS A 92 -4.03 9.55 -0.21
N LEU A 93 -4.31 8.46 0.50
CA LEU A 93 -4.65 8.52 1.93
C LEU A 93 -3.51 9.08 2.80
N ILE A 94 -2.25 8.93 2.39
CA ILE A 94 -1.09 9.50 3.10
C ILE A 94 -0.61 10.84 2.53
N GLY A 95 -1.29 11.38 1.50
CA GLY A 95 -1.05 12.77 1.07
C GLY A 95 -0.65 12.98 -0.39
N GLN A 96 -0.57 11.94 -1.24
CA GLN A 96 -0.38 12.20 -2.67
C GLN A 96 -1.52 13.06 -3.21
N ARG A 97 -1.18 14.12 -3.93
CA ARG A 97 -2.17 14.99 -4.60
C ARG A 97 -2.62 14.41 -5.94
N LEU A 98 -3.89 14.59 -6.23
CA LEU A 98 -4.46 14.45 -7.57
C LEU A 98 -5.32 15.68 -7.85
N PRO A 99 -5.22 16.30 -9.05
CA PRO A 99 -6.07 17.42 -9.43
C PRO A 99 -7.56 17.07 -9.24
N GLY A 100 -8.31 17.99 -8.62
CA GLY A 100 -9.75 17.82 -8.37
C GLY A 100 -10.13 17.08 -7.09
N LEU A 101 -9.32 16.19 -6.54
CA LEU A 101 -9.69 15.45 -5.31
C LEU A 101 -9.88 16.37 -4.10
N GLY A 102 -9.12 17.45 -3.98
CA GLY A 102 -9.26 18.41 -2.88
C GLY A 102 -10.57 19.21 -2.90
N ALA A 103 -11.31 19.17 -4.01
CA ALA A 103 -12.61 19.82 -4.13
C ALA A 103 -13.79 18.86 -3.86
N VAL A 104 -13.54 17.59 -3.57
CA VAL A 104 -14.58 16.59 -3.31
C VAL A 104 -15.15 16.79 -1.91
N PRO A 105 -16.45 17.14 -1.77
CA PRO A 105 -17.05 17.41 -0.48
C PRO A 105 -16.94 16.20 0.47
N GLY A 106 -16.50 16.45 1.71
CA GLY A 106 -16.38 15.44 2.76
C GLY A 106 -15.22 14.45 2.59
N LEU A 107 -14.36 14.63 1.59
CA LEU A 107 -13.13 13.86 1.45
C LEU A 107 -11.97 14.62 2.11
N VAL A 108 -11.39 14.05 3.16
CA VAL A 108 -10.24 14.63 3.87
C VAL A 108 -8.98 13.83 3.50
N LEU A 109 -8.04 14.50 2.84
CA LEU A 109 -6.76 13.92 2.47
C LEU A 109 -5.62 14.90 2.78
N PRO A 110 -4.52 14.43 3.38
CA PRO A 110 -4.32 13.07 3.91
C PRO A 110 -5.27 12.74 5.07
N ASP A 111 -5.50 11.44 5.32
CA ASP A 111 -6.22 11.00 6.52
C ASP A 111 -5.29 11.14 7.74
N PRO A 112 -5.60 12.02 8.71
CA PRO A 112 -4.67 12.34 9.79
C PRO A 112 -4.47 11.21 10.82
N ARG A 113 -5.22 10.12 10.70
CA ARG A 113 -5.09 8.94 11.58
C ARG A 113 -4.00 7.99 11.13
N LEU A 114 -3.63 8.03 9.85
CA LEU A 114 -2.56 7.18 9.32
C LEU A 114 -1.20 7.69 9.80
N ARG A 115 -0.32 6.75 10.10
CA ARG A 115 1.06 6.97 10.55
C ARG A 115 2.10 6.27 9.66
N ALA A 116 1.66 5.47 8.69
CA ALA A 116 2.51 4.86 7.69
C ALA A 116 1.70 4.35 6.51
N GLY A 117 2.35 4.20 5.36
CA GLY A 117 1.81 3.56 4.17
C GLY A 117 2.68 2.40 3.70
N ILE A 118 2.06 1.39 3.11
CA ILE A 118 2.73 0.32 2.36
C ILE A 118 2.11 0.26 0.96
N ALA A 119 2.89 0.51 -0.06
CA ALA A 119 2.49 0.48 -1.46
C ALA A 119 3.20 -0.68 -2.18
N LEU A 120 2.46 -1.73 -2.50
CA LEU A 120 2.93 -2.83 -3.32
C LEU A 120 2.59 -2.51 -4.78
N SER A 121 3.55 -2.51 -5.66
CA SER A 121 3.44 -1.94 -7.02
C SER A 121 2.97 -0.48 -6.98
N PRO A 122 3.79 0.45 -6.44
CA PRO A 122 3.43 1.86 -6.32
C PRO A 122 3.07 2.48 -7.66
N VAL A 123 2.26 3.52 -7.64
CA VAL A 123 1.75 4.17 -8.86
C VAL A 123 2.36 5.56 -9.01
N ARG A 124 2.89 5.86 -10.19
CA ARG A 124 3.34 7.23 -10.52
C ARG A 124 2.16 8.20 -10.50
N PRO A 125 2.36 9.47 -10.13
CA PRO A 125 1.29 10.44 -10.11
C PRO A 125 0.80 10.77 -11.53
N GLN A 126 -0.47 11.12 -11.64
CA GLN A 126 -1.08 11.58 -12.88
C GLN A 126 -1.46 13.06 -12.74
N GLY A 127 -1.31 13.81 -13.83
CA GLY A 127 -1.75 15.21 -13.92
C GLY A 127 -0.90 16.22 -13.14
N LEU A 128 0.10 15.78 -12.38
CA LEU A 128 1.05 16.63 -11.65
C LEU A 128 2.48 16.11 -11.76
N PRO A 129 3.48 17.00 -11.78
CA PRO A 129 4.88 16.58 -11.62
C PRO A 129 5.06 15.83 -10.29
N PRO A 130 5.87 14.74 -10.26
CA PRO A 130 5.99 13.88 -9.07
C PRO A 130 6.33 14.62 -7.78
N ARG A 131 7.27 15.56 -7.83
CA ARG A 131 7.65 16.36 -6.65
C ARG A 131 6.50 17.21 -6.09
N ILE A 132 5.59 17.67 -6.95
CA ILE A 132 4.41 18.46 -6.53
C ILE A 132 3.33 17.51 -5.99
N ALA A 133 3.12 16.38 -6.67
CA ALA A 133 2.12 15.40 -6.24
C ALA A 133 2.42 14.82 -4.86
N PHE A 134 3.69 14.53 -4.57
CA PHE A 134 4.11 13.91 -3.32
C PHE A 134 4.56 14.90 -2.23
N ALA A 135 4.61 16.20 -2.51
CA ALA A 135 5.04 17.20 -1.52
C ALA A 135 4.29 17.15 -0.16
N PRO A 136 2.98 16.82 -0.12
CA PRO A 136 2.25 16.75 1.15
C PRO A 136 2.41 15.45 1.91
N VAL A 137 3.10 14.44 1.36
CA VAL A 137 3.30 13.17 2.06
C VAL A 137 4.22 13.39 3.26
N ALA A 138 3.66 13.24 4.45
CA ALA A 138 4.33 13.47 5.73
C ALA A 138 4.51 12.19 6.55
N GLU A 139 4.04 11.05 6.04
CA GLU A 139 4.08 9.77 6.73
C GLU A 139 5.08 8.82 6.05
N PRO A 140 5.74 7.94 6.84
CA PRO A 140 6.64 6.91 6.30
C PRO A 140 5.96 6.05 5.24
N LEU A 141 6.71 5.71 4.16
CA LEU A 141 6.21 4.84 3.10
C LEU A 141 7.20 3.72 2.77
N LEU A 142 6.71 2.48 2.79
CA LEU A 142 7.37 1.34 2.15
C LEU A 142 6.81 1.16 0.74
N SER A 143 7.67 1.21 -0.25
CA SER A 143 7.39 0.84 -1.63
C SER A 143 7.99 -0.55 -1.91
N VAL A 144 7.19 -1.49 -2.40
CA VAL A 144 7.67 -2.80 -2.84
C VAL A 144 7.28 -2.99 -4.30
N THR A 145 8.23 -3.34 -5.13
CA THR A 145 8.02 -3.60 -6.56
C THR A 145 8.94 -4.70 -7.05
N GLY A 146 8.92 -4.99 -8.34
CA GLY A 146 9.77 -6.01 -8.96
C GLY A 146 10.44 -5.54 -10.23
N THR A 147 11.53 -6.21 -10.62
CA THR A 147 12.25 -5.88 -11.86
C THR A 147 11.42 -6.11 -13.13
N ARG A 148 10.28 -6.84 -13.02
CA ARG A 148 9.31 -7.10 -14.09
C ARG A 148 7.89 -6.60 -13.77
N ASP A 149 7.76 -5.66 -12.84
CA ASP A 149 6.47 -5.10 -12.40
C ASP A 149 5.95 -4.04 -13.41
N ALA A 150 5.56 -4.48 -14.58
CA ALA A 150 4.90 -3.66 -15.58
C ALA A 150 3.38 -3.61 -15.33
N GLY A 151 2.79 -2.42 -15.44
CA GLY A 151 1.34 -2.21 -15.32
C GLY A 151 0.65 -2.28 -16.67
N TYR A 152 -0.31 -3.17 -16.81
CA TYR A 152 -1.04 -3.36 -18.07
C TYR A 152 -2.12 -2.31 -18.30
N ILE A 153 -2.69 -1.75 -17.24
CA ILE A 153 -3.81 -0.80 -17.31
C ILE A 153 -3.28 0.62 -17.50
N GLU A 154 -2.35 1.02 -16.66
CA GLU A 154 -1.77 2.36 -16.65
C GLU A 154 -0.49 2.47 -17.52
N ASN A 155 -0.14 1.42 -18.24
CA ASN A 155 1.08 1.32 -19.07
C ASN A 155 2.34 1.73 -18.29
N ALA A 156 2.43 1.32 -17.04
CA ALA A 156 3.56 1.62 -16.18
C ALA A 156 4.73 0.65 -16.44
N THR A 157 5.92 1.20 -16.44
CA THR A 157 7.18 0.44 -16.46
C THR A 157 7.62 0.11 -15.03
N PRO A 158 8.53 -0.86 -14.82
CA PRO A 158 9.15 -1.08 -13.51
C PRO A 158 9.82 0.17 -12.93
N ALA A 159 10.38 1.05 -13.77
CA ALA A 159 10.96 2.31 -13.32
C ALA A 159 9.91 3.30 -12.79
N ASP A 160 8.70 3.29 -13.33
CA ASP A 160 7.60 4.13 -12.83
C ASP A 160 7.20 3.76 -11.40
N ARG A 161 7.41 2.51 -10.99
CA ARG A 161 7.15 2.03 -9.63
C ARG A 161 8.09 2.62 -8.58
N GLU A 162 9.26 3.09 -8.97
CA GLU A 162 10.22 3.74 -8.08
C GLU A 162 9.94 5.25 -7.89
N VAL A 163 9.10 5.85 -8.73
CA VAL A 163 8.83 7.30 -8.72
C VAL A 163 8.39 7.83 -7.36
N PRO A 164 7.49 7.20 -6.58
CA PRO A 164 7.14 7.68 -5.25
C PRO A 164 8.35 7.77 -4.33
N PHE A 165 9.15 6.71 -4.23
CA PHE A 165 10.37 6.70 -3.42
C PHE A 165 11.35 7.81 -3.86
N ARG A 166 11.56 8.01 -5.15
CA ARG A 166 12.49 9.02 -5.68
C ARG A 166 12.00 10.45 -5.44
N SER A 167 10.69 10.66 -5.26
CA SER A 167 10.06 11.99 -5.20
C SER A 167 9.69 12.45 -3.79
N ILE A 168 9.38 11.56 -2.86
CA ILE A 168 9.10 11.87 -1.47
C ILE A 168 10.41 12.13 -0.75
N SER A 169 10.47 13.10 0.16
CA SER A 169 11.64 13.44 0.97
C SER A 169 11.24 13.97 2.34
N GLY A 170 12.15 13.91 3.31
CA GLY A 170 11.94 14.44 4.65
C GLY A 170 11.15 13.53 5.58
N VAL A 171 10.79 12.33 5.12
CA VAL A 171 10.14 11.30 5.94
C VAL A 171 10.77 9.93 5.64
N PRO A 172 10.76 8.99 6.60
CA PRO A 172 11.33 7.66 6.41
C PRO A 172 10.74 6.95 5.20
N GLN A 173 11.61 6.55 4.27
CA GLN A 173 11.23 5.82 3.06
C GLN A 173 12.03 4.53 2.94
N ALA A 174 11.36 3.48 2.50
CA ALA A 174 12.03 2.25 2.06
C ALA A 174 11.51 1.84 0.67
N LEU A 175 12.42 1.38 -0.18
CA LEU A 175 12.10 0.81 -1.49
C LEU A 175 12.72 -0.57 -1.59
N ALA A 176 11.90 -1.59 -1.74
CA ALA A 176 12.34 -2.94 -2.07
C ALA A 176 11.99 -3.26 -3.54
N VAL A 177 12.99 -3.69 -4.30
CA VAL A 177 12.83 -4.17 -5.67
C VAL A 177 13.20 -5.64 -5.71
N LEU A 178 12.22 -6.50 -5.91
CA LEU A 178 12.40 -7.95 -5.91
C LEU A 178 12.73 -8.43 -7.32
N ASP A 179 13.84 -9.15 -7.45
CA ASP A 179 14.29 -9.62 -8.77
C ASP A 179 13.32 -10.65 -9.37
N GLY A 180 12.99 -10.45 -10.64
CA GLY A 180 12.04 -11.29 -11.38
C GLY A 180 10.57 -11.08 -11.03
N ALA A 181 10.23 -10.37 -9.95
CA ALA A 181 8.84 -10.18 -9.54
C ALA A 181 8.06 -9.36 -10.58
N THR A 182 6.89 -9.88 -10.96
CA THR A 182 5.93 -9.23 -11.85
C THR A 182 4.85 -8.52 -11.03
N HIS A 183 3.96 -7.79 -11.71
CA HIS A 183 2.82 -7.11 -11.06
C HIS A 183 1.95 -8.05 -10.20
N GLY A 184 1.71 -9.27 -10.68
CA GLY A 184 0.92 -10.28 -9.96
C GLY A 184 1.63 -10.94 -8.78
N ALA A 185 2.96 -10.79 -8.63
CA ALA A 185 3.73 -11.44 -7.58
C ALA A 185 3.34 -10.99 -6.15
N PHE A 186 2.62 -9.88 -6.02
CA PHE A 186 2.17 -9.31 -4.74
C PHE A 186 0.70 -9.61 -4.43
N ALA A 187 -0.02 -10.28 -5.34
CA ALA A 187 -1.41 -10.67 -5.16
C ALA A 187 -1.52 -12.12 -4.67
N ASP A 188 -2.61 -12.42 -3.95
CA ASP A 188 -2.91 -13.79 -3.55
C ASP A 188 -3.23 -14.66 -4.77
N GLU A 189 -2.90 -15.97 -4.66
CA GLU A 189 -3.13 -16.97 -5.71
C GLU A 189 -4.57 -16.98 -6.21
N ALA A 190 -5.54 -16.84 -5.33
CA ALA A 190 -6.96 -16.80 -5.66
C ALA A 190 -7.35 -15.59 -6.53
N ALA A 191 -6.67 -14.45 -6.38
CA ALA A 191 -6.98 -13.23 -7.12
C ALA A 191 -6.23 -13.14 -8.46
N ALA A 192 -5.01 -13.68 -8.52
CA ALA A 192 -4.11 -13.52 -9.66
C ALA A 192 -4.02 -14.76 -10.57
N GLY A 193 -4.57 -15.90 -10.11
CA GLY A 193 -4.43 -17.19 -10.75
C GLY A 193 -3.04 -17.85 -10.55
N PRO A 194 -2.93 -19.17 -10.73
CA PRO A 194 -1.75 -19.96 -10.33
C PRO A 194 -0.45 -19.60 -11.08
N ARG A 195 -0.53 -18.85 -12.16
CA ARG A 195 0.65 -18.41 -12.94
C ARG A 195 1.37 -17.21 -12.34
N TRP A 196 0.75 -16.50 -11.38
CA TRP A 196 1.23 -15.21 -10.87
C TRP A 196 1.66 -15.28 -9.41
N ALA A 197 1.17 -16.28 -8.67
CA ALA A 197 1.49 -16.48 -7.28
C ALA A 197 2.78 -17.28 -7.12
N ASP A 198 3.86 -16.61 -6.77
CA ASP A 198 5.09 -17.25 -6.29
C ASP A 198 5.17 -17.03 -4.78
N PRO A 199 5.03 -18.10 -3.97
CA PRO A 199 5.04 -17.99 -2.52
C PRO A 199 6.36 -17.43 -1.96
N THR A 200 7.45 -17.48 -2.72
CA THR A 200 8.72 -16.91 -2.29
C THR A 200 8.70 -15.39 -2.28
N TYR A 201 7.98 -14.75 -3.21
CA TYR A 201 7.77 -13.30 -3.17
C TYR A 201 6.84 -12.88 -2.04
N HIS A 202 5.79 -13.67 -1.75
CA HIS A 202 4.88 -13.40 -0.65
C HIS A 202 5.59 -13.40 0.69
N ALA A 203 6.44 -14.37 0.96
CA ALA A 203 7.19 -14.48 2.20
C ALA A 203 8.12 -13.27 2.41
N ARG A 204 8.88 -12.89 1.38
CA ARG A 204 9.78 -11.73 1.41
C ARG A 204 9.01 -10.42 1.60
N THR A 205 7.96 -10.22 0.82
CA THR A 205 7.09 -9.03 0.92
C THR A 205 6.48 -8.92 2.31
N ALA A 206 5.93 -10.01 2.84
CA ALA A 206 5.34 -10.03 4.18
C ALA A 206 6.36 -9.69 5.27
N ALA A 207 7.57 -10.28 5.19
CA ALA A 207 8.64 -10.02 6.16
C ALA A 207 9.09 -8.55 6.12
N LEU A 208 9.28 -7.97 4.93
CA LEU A 208 9.61 -6.56 4.75
C LEU A 208 8.52 -5.64 5.30
N CYS A 209 7.25 -5.94 5.01
CA CYS A 209 6.11 -5.16 5.51
C CYS A 209 6.03 -5.19 7.03
N VAL A 210 6.21 -6.36 7.64
CA VAL A 210 6.20 -6.50 9.11
C VAL A 210 7.39 -5.74 9.72
N ALA A 211 8.61 -5.91 9.18
CA ALA A 211 9.80 -5.19 9.66
C ALA A 211 9.60 -3.67 9.57
N PHE A 212 9.03 -3.17 8.45
CA PHE A 212 8.73 -1.76 8.27
C PHE A 212 7.74 -1.24 9.33
N LEU A 213 6.60 -1.91 9.51
CA LEU A 213 5.60 -1.49 10.51
C LEU A 213 6.15 -1.53 11.94
N ARG A 214 6.97 -2.53 12.27
CA ARG A 214 7.66 -2.57 13.57
C ARG A 214 8.58 -1.37 13.76
N ALA A 215 9.38 -1.05 12.75
CA ALA A 215 10.29 0.07 12.80
C ALA A 215 9.58 1.41 12.99
N VAL A 216 8.54 1.68 12.17
CA VAL A 216 7.90 3.01 12.13
C VAL A 216 6.76 3.19 13.13
N LEU A 217 5.92 2.16 13.36
CA LEU A 217 4.79 2.26 14.29
C LEU A 217 5.17 1.88 15.71
N LEU A 218 6.00 0.86 15.89
CA LEU A 218 6.37 0.35 17.21
C LEU A 218 7.71 0.92 17.68
N ARG A 219 8.41 1.70 16.84
CA ARG A 219 9.75 2.24 17.12
C ARG A 219 10.75 1.15 17.50
N ASP A 220 10.62 -0.03 16.89
CA ASP A 220 11.51 -1.16 17.11
C ASP A 220 12.88 -0.87 16.47
N ALA A 221 13.85 -0.57 17.31
CA ALA A 221 15.21 -0.23 16.86
C ALA A 221 15.91 -1.41 16.16
N ALA A 222 15.58 -2.66 16.48
CA ALA A 222 16.15 -3.82 15.81
C ALA A 222 15.60 -3.92 14.37
N ALA A 223 14.30 -3.73 14.19
CA ALA A 223 13.68 -3.68 12.88
C ALA A 223 14.19 -2.50 12.04
N ALA A 224 14.39 -1.32 12.66
CA ALA A 224 14.93 -0.17 11.97
C ALA A 224 16.37 -0.43 11.47
N ARG A 225 17.24 -0.98 12.31
CA ARG A 225 18.61 -1.36 11.92
C ARG A 225 18.65 -2.47 10.87
N LEU A 226 17.75 -3.45 10.95
CA LEU A 226 17.63 -4.51 9.95
C LEU A 226 17.39 -3.92 8.56
N LEU A 227 16.43 -3.00 8.43
CA LEU A 227 16.12 -2.35 7.14
C LEU A 227 17.23 -1.41 6.69
N ALA A 228 17.81 -0.61 7.59
CA ALA A 228 18.96 0.24 7.29
C ALA A 228 20.17 -0.54 6.80
N GLY A 229 20.36 -1.77 7.31
CA GLY A 229 21.43 -2.68 6.91
C GLY A 229 21.15 -3.50 5.64
N GLY A 230 20.09 -3.17 4.88
CA GLY A 230 19.73 -3.88 3.64
C GLY A 230 18.94 -5.16 3.85
N ALA A 231 18.32 -5.32 5.02
CA ALA A 231 17.45 -6.45 5.39
C ALA A 231 18.08 -7.85 5.17
N PRO A 232 19.28 -8.12 5.70
CA PRO A 232 19.94 -9.43 5.53
C PRO A 232 19.03 -10.56 6.03
N GLY A 233 18.93 -11.63 5.23
CA GLY A 233 18.08 -12.79 5.51
C GLY A 233 16.60 -12.61 5.14
N LEU A 234 16.15 -11.42 4.75
CA LEU A 234 14.80 -11.19 4.22
C LEU A 234 14.77 -11.14 2.69
N LEU A 235 15.89 -10.85 2.06
CA LEU A 235 16.01 -10.68 0.61
C LEU A 235 16.73 -11.89 -0.01
N ALA A 236 16.41 -12.16 -1.27
CA ALA A 236 17.11 -13.13 -2.10
C ALA A 236 18.25 -12.47 -2.90
N PRO A 237 19.20 -13.22 -3.44
CA PRO A 237 20.17 -12.70 -4.40
C PRO A 237 19.45 -12.00 -5.58
N GLY A 238 19.92 -10.80 -5.93
CA GLY A 238 19.31 -9.98 -6.97
C GLY A 238 18.25 -8.99 -6.47
N ASP A 239 17.67 -9.21 -5.29
CA ASP A 239 16.78 -8.21 -4.65
C ASP A 239 17.57 -6.99 -4.18
N ARG A 240 16.92 -5.85 -4.14
CA ARG A 240 17.51 -4.57 -3.70
C ARG A 240 16.60 -3.91 -2.67
N LEU A 241 17.20 -3.39 -1.58
CA LEU A 241 16.53 -2.51 -0.63
C LEU A 241 17.29 -1.20 -0.52
N GLU A 242 16.60 -0.10 -0.65
CA GLU A 242 17.09 1.24 -0.41
C GLU A 242 16.25 1.88 0.71
N VAL A 243 16.91 2.63 1.60
CA VAL A 243 16.23 3.46 2.59
C VAL A 243 16.74 4.88 2.52
N LYS A 244 15.91 5.85 2.84
CA LYS A 244 16.30 7.26 2.97
C LYS A 244 15.50 7.94 4.06
N ASP A 245 16.04 9.03 4.61
CA ASP A 245 15.45 9.77 5.73
C ASP A 245 15.09 8.84 6.91
N TRP A 246 15.86 7.74 7.08
CA TRP A 246 15.53 6.62 7.95
C TRP A 246 16.00 6.89 9.38
N PRO A 247 15.16 6.64 10.40
CA PRO A 247 15.60 6.78 11.78
C PRO A 247 16.57 5.64 12.14
N VAL A 248 17.82 5.97 12.42
CA VAL A 248 18.85 5.05 12.92
C VAL A 248 19.20 5.39 14.36
#